data_b37d69a3c16c34060e79c5c811ec6d78
#
_entry.id   b37d69a3c16c34060e79c5c811ec6d78
#
_cell.length_a   1.000
_cell.length_b   1.000
_cell.length_c   1.000
_cell.angle_alpha   90.00
_cell.angle_beta   90.00
_cell.angle_gamma   90.00
#
_symmetry.space_group_name_H-M   'P 1'
#
loop_
_entity.id
_entity.type
_entity.pdbx_description
1 polymer ?
#
loop_
_entity_poly.entity_id
_entity_poly.type
_entity_poly.pdbx_seq_one_letter_code
_entity_poly.pdbx_strand_id
1 'polypeptide(L)'
;MKKLILFASGNGSNAERIVTYFRENQLAEVALILTNNPKAGVIERAERLDVPCMLFDRKDFYDTSYILELLEREQPDLIVLAGFLWKCPENIIARFPNKIVNIHPSLLPKYGGKGMYGMHVHEAVIAAGEQESGITIHYINEHYDEGAIIYQERVVITPGDTPEHLAEKVHELEYRAFPLIIKQLLQS
;
A
#
# COMPACT_ATOMS: atom_id res chain seq x y z
N MET A 1 -16.84 13.71 -6.13
CA MET A 1 -15.71 12.86 -6.59
C MET A 1 -15.34 11.94 -5.43
N LYS A 2 -15.01 10.68 -5.68
CA LYS A 2 -14.56 9.75 -4.66
C LYS A 2 -13.24 10.20 -4.06
N LYS A 3 -13.04 9.97 -2.75
CA LYS A 3 -11.87 10.47 -2.00
C LYS A 3 -11.00 9.31 -1.54
N LEU A 4 -9.71 9.38 -1.84
CA LEU A 4 -8.68 8.45 -1.39
C LEU A 4 -7.76 9.12 -0.36
N ILE A 5 -7.35 8.36 0.65
CA ILE A 5 -6.23 8.70 1.52
C ILE A 5 -5.19 7.60 1.40
N LEU A 6 -3.93 7.98 1.19
CA LEU A 6 -2.83 7.04 1.05
C LEU A 6 -1.91 7.08 2.27
N PHE A 7 -1.41 5.93 2.67
CA PHE A 7 -0.32 5.80 3.64
C PHE A 7 0.91 5.23 2.96
N ALA A 8 2.07 5.84 3.16
CA ALA A 8 3.33 5.37 2.60
C ALA A 8 4.50 5.65 3.56
N SER A 9 5.42 4.70 3.70
CA SER A 9 6.59 4.82 4.58
C SER A 9 7.91 5.05 3.82
N GLY A 10 7.93 4.81 2.52
CA GLY A 10 9.14 4.75 1.71
C GLY A 10 9.16 5.70 0.53
N ASN A 11 9.63 5.22 -0.59
CA ASN A 11 9.84 6.00 -1.82
C ASN A 11 8.56 6.65 -2.36
N GLY A 12 7.40 5.99 -2.21
CA GLY A 12 6.12 6.54 -2.66
C GLY A 12 5.83 6.38 -4.14
N SER A 13 6.52 5.49 -4.83
CA SER A 13 6.28 5.24 -6.25
C SER A 13 4.86 4.75 -6.55
N ASN A 14 4.32 3.85 -5.74
CA ASN A 14 2.92 3.42 -5.84
C ASN A 14 1.95 4.58 -5.55
N ALA A 15 2.24 5.40 -4.54
CA ALA A 15 1.42 6.58 -4.24
C ALA A 15 1.39 7.55 -5.42
N GLU A 16 2.53 7.87 -6.01
CA GLU A 16 2.62 8.70 -7.22
C GLU A 16 1.81 8.11 -8.37
N ARG A 17 1.95 6.80 -8.61
CA ARG A 17 1.20 6.11 -9.68
C ARG A 17 -0.31 6.20 -9.46
N ILE A 18 -0.79 6.03 -8.24
CA ILE A 18 -2.21 6.16 -7.90
C ILE A 18 -2.69 7.59 -8.14
N VAL A 19 -1.96 8.59 -7.64
CA VAL A 19 -2.31 10.02 -7.85
C VAL A 19 -2.44 10.33 -9.33
N THR A 20 -1.42 9.97 -10.11
CA THR A 20 -1.38 10.24 -11.55
C THR A 20 -2.54 9.56 -12.29
N TYR A 21 -2.75 8.28 -12.02
CA TYR A 21 -3.81 7.50 -12.66
C TYR A 21 -5.21 8.10 -12.41
N PHE A 22 -5.52 8.41 -11.15
CA PHE A 22 -6.85 8.92 -10.81
C PHE A 22 -7.08 10.34 -11.28
N ARG A 23 -6.04 11.16 -11.32
CA ARG A 23 -6.10 12.53 -11.85
C ARG A 23 -6.31 12.53 -13.36
N GLU A 24 -5.55 11.75 -14.12
CA GLU A 24 -5.67 11.62 -15.58
C GLU A 24 -7.05 11.11 -16.02
N ASN A 25 -7.63 10.20 -15.23
CA ASN A 25 -8.92 9.60 -15.53
C ASN A 25 -10.12 10.31 -14.87
N GLN A 26 -9.89 11.32 -14.04
CA GLN A 26 -10.91 12.09 -13.32
C GLN A 26 -11.91 11.23 -12.53
N LEU A 27 -11.42 10.13 -11.95
CA LEU A 27 -12.26 9.12 -11.28
C LEU A 27 -12.37 9.31 -9.77
N ALA A 28 -11.29 9.76 -9.15
CA ALA A 28 -11.20 10.01 -7.73
C ALA A 28 -10.11 11.04 -7.44
N GLU A 29 -10.12 11.58 -6.23
CA GLU A 29 -9.12 12.49 -5.72
C GLU A 29 -8.30 11.81 -4.62
N VAL A 30 -6.99 11.92 -4.68
CA VAL A 30 -6.12 11.64 -3.53
C VAL A 30 -6.04 12.93 -2.71
N ALA A 31 -6.82 12.98 -1.64
CA ALA A 31 -6.97 14.18 -0.83
C ALA A 31 -5.79 14.39 0.14
N LEU A 32 -5.16 13.30 0.57
CA LEU A 32 -4.09 13.35 1.56
C LEU A 32 -3.18 12.13 1.44
N ILE A 33 -1.88 12.35 1.62
CA ILE A 33 -0.88 11.31 1.84
C ILE A 33 -0.39 11.42 3.28
N LEU A 34 -0.35 10.29 3.99
CA LEU A 34 0.13 10.17 5.36
C LEU A 34 1.43 9.36 5.38
N THR A 35 2.45 9.87 6.05
CA THR A 35 3.72 9.16 6.24
C THR A 35 4.18 9.19 7.68
N ASN A 36 4.76 8.08 8.13
CA ASN A 36 5.36 7.91 9.45
C ASN A 36 6.88 8.11 9.45
N ASN A 37 7.46 8.43 8.31
CA ASN A 37 8.90 8.55 8.13
C ASN A 37 9.28 9.93 7.59
N PRO A 38 9.99 10.76 8.38
CA PRO A 38 10.36 12.10 7.96
C PRO A 38 11.36 12.14 6.80
N LYS A 39 11.96 10.99 6.46
CA LYS A 39 12.89 10.83 5.33
C LYS A 39 12.25 10.08 4.14
N ALA A 40 10.94 9.86 4.17
CA ALA A 40 10.26 9.15 3.09
C ALA A 40 10.29 9.95 1.80
N GLY A 41 10.68 9.32 0.70
CA GLY A 41 10.67 9.92 -0.63
C GLY A 41 9.27 10.32 -1.11
N VAL A 42 8.22 9.76 -0.50
CA VAL A 42 6.84 10.15 -0.80
C VAL A 42 6.55 11.62 -0.49
N ILE A 43 7.27 12.25 0.45
CA ILE A 43 7.09 13.67 0.81
C ILE A 43 7.40 14.56 -0.40
N GLU A 44 8.57 14.36 -1.01
CA GLU A 44 8.99 15.12 -2.20
C GLU A 44 8.06 14.85 -3.40
N ARG A 45 7.60 13.61 -3.55
CA ARG A 45 6.64 13.26 -4.60
C ARG A 45 5.30 13.94 -4.39
N ALA A 46 4.79 13.97 -3.17
CA ALA A 46 3.53 14.63 -2.84
C ALA A 46 3.61 16.16 -3.12
N GLU A 47 4.72 16.80 -2.77
CA GLU A 47 4.97 18.21 -3.08
C GLU A 47 4.94 18.45 -4.58
N ARG A 48 5.69 17.66 -5.37
CA ARG A 48 5.73 17.77 -6.83
C ARG A 48 4.35 17.55 -7.48
N LEU A 49 3.55 16.69 -6.88
CA LEU A 49 2.20 16.36 -7.36
C LEU A 49 1.12 17.30 -6.84
N ASP A 50 1.48 18.29 -6.02
CA ASP A 50 0.52 19.18 -5.36
C ASP A 50 -0.58 18.40 -4.60
N VAL A 51 -0.16 17.40 -3.80
CA VAL A 51 -1.02 16.63 -2.91
C VAL A 51 -0.59 16.89 -1.48
N PRO A 52 -1.51 17.26 -0.58
CA PRO A 52 -1.19 17.42 0.84
C PRO A 52 -0.52 16.17 1.41
N CYS A 53 0.60 16.36 2.12
CA CYS A 53 1.31 15.28 2.79
C CYS A 53 1.51 15.63 4.27
N MET A 54 1.16 14.71 5.16
CA MET A 54 1.30 14.91 6.59
C MET A 54 2.18 13.83 7.22
N LEU A 55 3.17 14.26 7.98
CA LEU A 55 3.98 13.41 8.83
C LEU A 55 3.27 13.19 10.16
N PHE A 56 3.27 11.96 10.66
CA PHE A 56 2.78 11.60 11.99
C PHE A 56 3.75 10.66 12.70
N ASP A 57 3.69 10.61 14.01
CA ASP A 57 4.53 9.76 14.82
C ASP A 57 3.76 8.57 15.44
N ARG A 58 4.46 7.75 16.24
CA ARG A 58 3.85 6.58 16.90
C ARG A 58 2.78 6.99 17.91
N LYS A 59 2.96 8.11 18.60
CA LYS A 59 2.01 8.61 19.57
C LYS A 59 0.71 9.00 18.89
N ASP A 60 0.80 9.74 17.79
CA ASP A 60 -0.36 10.13 16.99
C ASP A 60 -1.15 8.94 16.47
N PHE A 61 -0.44 7.86 16.14
CA PHE A 61 -1.03 6.69 15.49
C PHE A 61 -1.60 5.66 16.45
N TYR A 62 -0.92 5.41 17.59
CA TYR A 62 -1.28 4.34 18.52
C TYR A 62 -1.82 4.80 19.86
N ASP A 63 -1.35 5.96 20.36
CA ASP A 63 -1.62 6.37 21.74
C ASP A 63 -2.70 7.44 21.84
N THR A 64 -3.05 8.08 20.72
CA THR A 64 -4.10 9.11 20.65
C THR A 64 -5.13 8.77 19.58
N SER A 65 -6.25 9.50 19.55
CA SER A 65 -7.24 9.41 18.48
C SER A 65 -6.93 10.32 17.28
N TYR A 66 -5.79 10.98 17.25
CA TYR A 66 -5.49 12.05 16.30
C TYR A 66 -5.65 11.60 14.83
N ILE A 67 -5.03 10.50 14.43
CA ILE A 67 -5.15 9.99 13.06
C ILE A 67 -6.55 9.46 12.78
N LEU A 68 -7.21 8.81 13.74
CA LEU A 68 -8.59 8.37 13.58
C LEU A 68 -9.53 9.55 13.32
N GLU A 69 -9.45 10.61 14.15
CA GLU A 69 -10.28 11.82 14.00
C GLU A 69 -9.99 12.55 12.68
N LEU A 70 -8.74 12.56 12.23
CA LEU A 70 -8.36 13.09 10.92
C LEU A 70 -9.07 12.31 9.79
N LEU A 71 -8.99 10.98 9.82
CA LEU A 71 -9.65 10.12 8.83
C LEU A 71 -11.18 10.27 8.87
N GLU A 72 -11.78 10.40 10.06
CA GLU A 72 -13.22 10.63 10.20
C GLU A 72 -13.64 11.99 9.61
N ARG A 73 -12.86 13.03 9.82
CA ARG A 73 -13.10 14.35 9.25
C ARG A 73 -12.98 14.35 7.73
N GLU A 74 -11.98 13.67 7.21
CA GLU A 74 -11.75 13.58 5.77
C GLU A 74 -12.76 12.70 5.03
N GLN A 75 -13.39 11.74 5.72
CA GLN A 75 -14.41 10.84 5.17
C GLN A 75 -13.97 10.14 3.87
N PRO A 76 -12.85 9.40 3.84
CA PRO A 76 -12.40 8.74 2.64
C PRO A 76 -13.38 7.65 2.19
N ASP A 77 -13.53 7.49 0.90
CA ASP A 77 -14.20 6.34 0.31
C ASP A 77 -13.34 5.08 0.44
N LEU A 78 -12.01 5.23 0.31
CA LEU A 78 -11.05 4.16 0.50
C LEU A 78 -9.73 4.69 1.09
N ILE A 79 -9.15 3.93 1.99
CA ILE A 79 -7.81 4.13 2.55
C ILE A 79 -6.89 3.10 1.93
N VAL A 80 -5.76 3.54 1.39
CA VAL A 80 -4.83 2.69 0.65
C VAL A 80 -3.46 2.70 1.31
N LEU A 81 -2.98 1.53 1.71
CA LEU A 81 -1.62 1.36 2.19
C LEU A 81 -0.71 1.03 1.00
N ALA A 82 0.11 1.98 0.61
CA ALA A 82 1.02 1.90 -0.53
C ALA A 82 2.47 1.84 -0.04
N GLY A 83 2.90 0.70 0.47
CA GLY A 83 4.21 0.55 1.09
C GLY A 83 4.29 1.18 2.48
N PHE A 84 3.26 1.01 3.27
CA PHE A 84 3.19 1.45 4.66
C PHE A 84 3.65 0.32 5.59
N LEU A 85 4.60 0.60 6.49
CA LEU A 85 5.31 -0.44 7.25
C LEU A 85 4.74 -0.71 8.64
N TRP A 86 3.96 0.21 9.21
CA TRP A 86 3.38 0.00 10.53
C TRP A 86 2.06 -0.75 10.45
N LYS A 87 1.77 -1.53 11.49
CA LYS A 87 0.48 -2.20 11.63
C LYS A 87 -0.62 -1.16 11.88
N CYS A 88 -1.72 -1.26 11.12
CA CYS A 88 -2.86 -0.39 11.31
C CYS A 88 -3.52 -0.66 12.67
N PRO A 89 -3.83 0.36 13.48
CA PRO A 89 -4.48 0.19 14.77
C PRO A 89 -5.90 -0.36 14.65
N GLU A 90 -6.32 -1.15 15.62
CA GLU A 90 -7.64 -1.79 15.64
C GLU A 90 -8.80 -0.79 15.62
N ASN A 91 -8.66 0.38 16.27
CA ASN A 91 -9.68 1.43 16.27
C ASN A 91 -9.92 2.00 14.87
N ILE A 92 -8.87 2.16 14.07
CA ILE A 92 -8.98 2.61 12.67
C ILE A 92 -9.63 1.52 11.82
N ILE A 93 -9.20 0.26 11.97
CA ILE A 93 -9.78 -0.88 11.25
C ILE A 93 -11.28 -1.02 11.55
N ALA A 94 -11.65 -0.95 12.82
CA ALA A 94 -13.04 -1.06 13.25
C ALA A 94 -13.93 0.08 12.71
N ARG A 95 -13.35 1.29 12.58
CA ARG A 95 -14.09 2.47 12.09
C ARG A 95 -14.28 2.48 10.57
N PHE A 96 -13.37 1.85 9.84
CA PHE A 96 -13.38 1.79 8.38
C PHE A 96 -13.44 0.34 7.85
N PRO A 97 -14.48 -0.44 8.22
CA PRO A 97 -14.58 -1.85 7.83
C PRO A 97 -14.67 -1.97 6.30
N ASN A 98 -13.85 -2.86 5.72
CA ASN A 98 -13.74 -3.08 4.28
C ASN A 98 -13.39 -1.82 3.45
N LYS A 99 -12.76 -0.83 4.09
CA LYS A 99 -12.32 0.41 3.44
C LYS A 99 -10.82 0.64 3.52
N ILE A 100 -10.06 -0.32 4.03
CA ILE A 100 -8.60 -0.22 4.09
C ILE A 100 -8.01 -1.37 3.30
N VAL A 101 -7.24 -1.05 2.28
CA VAL A 101 -6.59 -2.03 1.39
C VAL A 101 -5.09 -1.87 1.41
N ASN A 102 -4.39 -2.98 1.25
CA ASN A 102 -2.94 -3.03 1.17
C ASN A 102 -2.50 -3.80 -0.08
N ILE A 103 -1.31 -3.50 -0.56
CA ILE A 103 -0.61 -4.32 -1.53
C ILE A 103 0.63 -4.94 -0.89
N HIS A 104 0.78 -6.26 -1.04
CA HIS A 104 1.92 -7.02 -0.55
C HIS A 104 2.68 -7.63 -1.72
N PRO A 105 4.04 -7.55 -1.75
CA PRO A 105 4.84 -7.95 -2.91
C PRO A 105 5.15 -9.46 -2.92
N SER A 106 4.20 -10.29 -2.58
CA SER A 106 4.25 -11.75 -2.70
C SER A 106 2.87 -12.36 -2.91
N LEU A 107 2.84 -13.66 -3.17
CA LEU A 107 1.60 -14.45 -3.25
C LEU A 107 1.20 -14.94 -1.85
N LEU A 108 0.48 -14.10 -1.10
CA LEU A 108 0.01 -14.45 0.23
C LEU A 108 -0.80 -15.77 0.22
N PRO A 109 -0.70 -16.58 1.27
CA PRO A 109 -0.07 -16.34 2.58
C PRO A 109 1.45 -16.52 2.62
N LYS A 110 2.09 -16.95 1.55
CA LYS A 110 3.55 -17.12 1.50
C LYS A 110 4.26 -15.77 1.62
N TYR A 111 5.33 -15.72 2.39
CA TYR A 111 6.17 -14.54 2.57
C TYR A 111 5.42 -13.29 3.05
N GLY A 112 4.39 -13.51 3.85
CA GLY A 112 3.65 -12.46 4.58
C GLY A 112 4.00 -12.44 6.06
N GLY A 113 3.43 -11.48 6.78
CA GLY A 113 3.55 -11.35 8.22
C GLY A 113 4.67 -10.43 8.67
N LYS A 114 4.94 -10.45 9.98
CA LYS A 114 5.91 -9.55 10.62
C LYS A 114 7.31 -9.69 10.02
N GLY A 115 7.89 -8.56 9.62
CA GLY A 115 9.23 -8.52 9.04
C GLY A 115 9.30 -8.78 7.53
N MET A 116 8.20 -9.21 6.90
CA MET A 116 8.11 -9.45 5.46
C MET A 116 7.67 -8.19 4.73
N TYR A 117 8.60 -7.31 4.40
CA TYR A 117 8.39 -6.08 3.65
C TYR A 117 9.61 -5.73 2.79
N GLY A 118 9.40 -4.97 1.73
CA GLY A 118 10.46 -4.48 0.84
C GLY A 118 11.32 -5.61 0.28
N MET A 119 12.64 -5.40 0.28
CA MET A 119 13.61 -6.36 -0.24
C MET A 119 13.65 -7.68 0.52
N HIS A 120 13.32 -7.69 1.82
CA HIS A 120 13.29 -8.92 2.62
C HIS A 120 12.37 -9.99 2.03
N VAL A 121 11.25 -9.59 1.42
CA VAL A 121 10.34 -10.52 0.73
C VAL A 121 11.03 -11.17 -0.47
N HIS A 122 11.65 -10.37 -1.32
CA HIS A 122 12.30 -10.86 -2.54
C HIS A 122 13.53 -11.72 -2.23
N GLU A 123 14.31 -11.33 -1.23
CA GLU A 123 15.44 -12.12 -0.72
C GLU A 123 14.97 -13.49 -0.21
N ALA A 124 13.88 -13.53 0.57
CA ALA A 124 13.32 -14.78 1.09
C ALA A 124 12.78 -15.68 -0.02
N VAL A 125 12.09 -15.12 -1.01
CA VAL A 125 11.54 -15.85 -2.17
C VAL A 125 12.66 -16.48 -2.98
N ILE A 126 13.70 -15.72 -3.32
CA ILE A 126 14.85 -16.22 -4.08
C ILE A 126 15.63 -17.26 -3.29
N ALA A 127 15.89 -17.03 -2.00
CA ALA A 127 16.59 -17.98 -1.11
C ALA A 127 15.83 -19.30 -0.98
N ALA A 128 14.51 -19.29 -1.03
CA ALA A 128 13.68 -20.50 -0.99
C ALA A 128 13.63 -21.27 -2.31
N GLY A 129 14.20 -20.73 -3.40
CA GLY A 129 14.20 -21.37 -4.71
C GLY A 129 12.82 -21.44 -5.37
N GLU A 130 11.94 -20.49 -5.06
CA GLU A 130 10.61 -20.42 -5.68
C GLU A 130 10.73 -20.19 -7.19
N GLN A 131 9.77 -20.71 -7.94
CA GLN A 131 9.70 -20.55 -9.40
C GLN A 131 8.79 -19.40 -9.83
N GLU A 132 8.00 -18.88 -8.90
CA GLU A 132 7.09 -17.76 -9.12
C GLU A 132 6.97 -16.91 -7.86
N SER A 133 6.63 -15.65 -8.05
CA SER A 133 6.20 -14.72 -7.03
C SER A 133 5.05 -13.88 -7.57
N GLY A 134 4.75 -12.75 -6.99
CA GLY A 134 3.71 -11.87 -7.49
C GLY A 134 3.31 -10.81 -6.48
N ILE A 135 2.07 -10.36 -6.64
CA ILE A 135 1.45 -9.38 -5.76
C ILE A 135 0.16 -9.93 -5.18
N THR A 136 -0.18 -9.44 -4.00
CA THR A 136 -1.50 -9.64 -3.38
C THR A 136 -2.05 -8.30 -2.95
N ILE A 137 -3.25 -7.95 -3.41
CA ILE A 137 -4.03 -6.84 -2.90
C ILE A 137 -5.11 -7.42 -2.00
N HIS A 138 -5.20 -6.93 -0.77
CA HIS A 138 -6.09 -7.49 0.24
C HIS A 138 -6.68 -6.42 1.16
N TYR A 139 -7.80 -6.71 1.78
CA TYR A 139 -8.30 -5.91 2.89
C TYR A 139 -7.45 -6.12 4.14
N ILE A 140 -7.41 -5.12 4.99
CA ILE A 140 -6.70 -5.19 6.28
C ILE A 140 -7.63 -5.70 7.36
N ASN A 141 -7.08 -6.54 8.23
CA ASN A 141 -7.65 -6.91 9.52
C ASN A 141 -6.63 -6.68 10.64
N GLU A 142 -6.91 -7.16 11.84
CA GLU A 142 -6.05 -7.01 13.02
C GLU A 142 -4.73 -7.80 12.94
N HIS A 143 -4.54 -8.64 11.92
CA HIS A 143 -3.33 -9.43 11.68
C HIS A 143 -2.56 -8.93 10.46
N TYR A 144 -1.23 -9.05 10.48
CA TYR A 144 -0.41 -8.71 9.32
C TYR A 144 -0.68 -9.64 8.14
N ASP A 145 -1.01 -9.06 6.98
CA ASP A 145 -1.14 -9.74 5.68
C ASP A 145 -2.12 -10.93 5.66
N GLU A 146 -3.11 -10.95 6.57
CA GLU A 146 -4.09 -12.05 6.71
C GLU A 146 -5.52 -11.65 6.32
N GLY A 147 -5.73 -10.41 5.90
CA GLY A 147 -7.05 -9.94 5.46
C GLY A 147 -7.52 -10.60 4.16
N ALA A 148 -8.81 -10.50 3.88
CA ALA A 148 -9.42 -11.10 2.69
C ALA A 148 -8.74 -10.63 1.40
N ILE A 149 -8.32 -11.59 0.57
CA ILE A 149 -7.65 -11.32 -0.71
C ILE A 149 -8.66 -10.79 -1.71
N ILE A 150 -8.31 -9.66 -2.34
CA ILE A 150 -9.08 -9.01 -3.40
C ILE A 150 -8.55 -9.45 -4.77
N TYR A 151 -7.23 -9.45 -4.94
CA TYR A 151 -6.57 -9.73 -6.21
C TYR A 151 -5.16 -10.28 -6.00
N GLN A 152 -4.76 -11.23 -6.84
CA GLN A 152 -3.39 -11.71 -6.95
C GLN A 152 -2.96 -11.79 -8.40
N GLU A 153 -1.71 -11.46 -8.67
CA GLU A 153 -1.10 -11.65 -9.98
C GLU A 153 0.30 -12.24 -9.83
N ARG A 154 0.67 -13.13 -10.74
CA ARG A 154 1.90 -13.92 -10.69
C ARG A 154 2.94 -13.40 -11.66
N VAL A 155 4.19 -13.60 -11.32
CA VAL A 155 5.35 -13.40 -12.19
C VAL A 155 6.29 -14.60 -12.07
N VAL A 156 6.84 -15.04 -13.20
CA VAL A 156 7.80 -16.15 -13.24
C VAL A 156 9.18 -15.66 -12.81
N ILE A 157 9.81 -16.45 -11.93
CA ILE A 157 11.22 -16.29 -11.59
C ILE A 157 12.04 -17.11 -12.56
N THR A 158 12.91 -16.46 -13.31
CA THR A 158 13.79 -17.13 -14.28
C THR A 158 15.12 -17.50 -13.64
N PRO A 159 15.78 -18.59 -14.11
CA PRO A 159 17.11 -18.93 -13.60
C PRO A 159 18.08 -17.76 -13.69
N GLY A 160 18.76 -17.45 -12.59
CA GLY A 160 19.68 -16.31 -12.50
C GLY A 160 19.05 -14.99 -12.04
N ASP A 161 17.75 -14.95 -11.80
CA ASP A 161 17.12 -13.78 -11.17
C ASP A 161 17.69 -13.55 -9.76
N THR A 162 18.07 -12.30 -9.52
CA THR A 162 18.45 -11.82 -8.18
C THR A 162 17.22 -11.27 -7.45
N PRO A 163 17.30 -11.02 -6.13
CA PRO A 163 16.24 -10.32 -5.39
C PRO A 163 15.86 -8.97 -6.05
N GLU A 164 16.83 -8.24 -6.57
CA GLU A 164 16.63 -6.96 -7.25
C GLU A 164 15.84 -7.13 -8.56
N HIS A 165 16.19 -8.13 -9.38
CA HIS A 165 15.45 -8.45 -10.61
C HIS A 165 14.00 -8.84 -10.28
N LEU A 166 13.80 -9.63 -9.23
CA LEU A 166 12.45 -10.00 -8.79
C LEU A 166 11.68 -8.77 -8.32
N ALA A 167 12.32 -7.87 -7.55
CA ALA A 167 11.70 -6.64 -7.09
C ALA A 167 11.21 -5.78 -8.26
N GLU A 168 12.00 -5.64 -9.32
CA GLU A 168 11.61 -4.92 -10.54
C GLU A 168 10.38 -5.55 -11.20
N LYS A 169 10.39 -6.87 -11.40
CA LYS A 169 9.26 -7.61 -11.98
C LYS A 169 7.96 -7.44 -11.16
N VAL A 170 8.06 -7.56 -9.85
CA VAL A 170 6.91 -7.41 -8.93
C VAL A 170 6.43 -5.97 -8.94
N HIS A 171 7.33 -4.99 -8.96
CA HIS A 171 6.99 -3.58 -9.01
C HIS A 171 6.22 -3.20 -10.28
N GLU A 172 6.56 -3.76 -11.42
CA GLU A 172 5.78 -3.59 -12.67
C GLU A 172 4.34 -4.08 -12.52
N LEU A 173 4.14 -5.22 -11.83
CA LEU A 173 2.79 -5.72 -11.53
C LEU A 173 2.01 -4.75 -10.63
N GLU A 174 2.65 -4.25 -9.58
CA GLU A 174 2.04 -3.25 -8.67
C GLU A 174 1.59 -2.01 -9.43
N TYR A 175 2.48 -1.45 -10.23
CA TYR A 175 2.24 -0.24 -11.03
C TYR A 175 1.04 -0.37 -11.97
N ARG A 176 0.89 -1.55 -12.56
CA ARG A 176 -0.20 -1.83 -13.49
C ARG A 176 -1.50 -2.14 -12.78
N ALA A 177 -1.46 -3.06 -11.81
CA ALA A 177 -2.67 -3.62 -11.23
C ALA A 177 -3.29 -2.75 -10.12
N PHE A 178 -2.47 -2.11 -9.27
CA PHE A 178 -2.99 -1.46 -8.08
C PHE A 178 -3.99 -0.35 -8.37
N PRO A 179 -3.73 0.61 -9.27
CA PRO A 179 -4.73 1.63 -9.61
C PRO A 179 -6.02 1.06 -10.19
N LEU A 180 -5.92 -0.03 -10.99
CA LEU A 180 -7.08 -0.67 -11.61
C LEU A 180 -7.98 -1.33 -10.57
N ILE A 181 -7.39 -2.02 -9.61
CA ILE A 181 -8.15 -2.68 -8.52
C ILE A 181 -8.76 -1.62 -7.59
N ILE A 182 -8.04 -0.56 -7.24
CA ILE A 182 -8.62 0.57 -6.47
C ILE A 182 -9.83 1.15 -7.22
N LYS A 183 -9.73 1.36 -8.52
CA LYS A 183 -10.86 1.82 -9.34
C LYS A 183 -12.07 0.90 -9.23
N GLN A 184 -11.89 -0.42 -9.34
CA GLN A 184 -12.97 -1.39 -9.20
C GLN A 184 -13.63 -1.31 -7.82
N LEU A 185 -12.84 -1.19 -6.76
CA LEU A 185 -13.35 -1.06 -5.39
C LEU A 185 -14.15 0.24 -5.16
N LEU A 186 -13.80 1.31 -5.84
CA LEU A 186 -14.55 2.58 -5.75
C LEU A 186 -15.87 2.56 -6.53
N GLN A 187 -16.04 1.62 -7.45
CA GLN A 187 -17.23 1.47 -8.28
C GLN A 187 -18.21 0.40 -7.76
N SER A 188 -17.74 -0.46 -6.85
CA SER A 188 -18.60 -1.43 -6.15
C SER A 188 -19.32 -0.79 -4.97
#